data_2f561202888734aa698ed5697de1f9f0
#
_entry.id   2f561202888734aa698ed5697de1f9f0
#
_cell.length_a   1.000
_cell.length_b   1.000
_cell.length_c   1.000
_cell.angle_alpha   90.00
_cell.angle_beta   90.00
_cell.angle_gamma   90.00
#
_symmetry.space_group_name_H-M   'P 1'
#
loop_
_entity.id
_entity.type
_entity.pdbx_description
1 polymer ?
#
loop_
_entity_poly.entity_id
_entity_poly.type
_entity_poly.pdbx_seq_one_letter_code
_entity_poly.pdbx_strand_id
1 'polypeptide(L)'
;RGLPTWHPILIAPDDEKLRAYADPEIRKKLHEEAVEFKLDFTPTGISREWWVHITVQQTVLPKNKNLEGKTIGEIAKEQGKGVIDALLDLAIEENLDTAFLQSEVNVDEAAVAEILNYPNALIGLSDGGAHVQFQAGFGYSTRLLSEWVREKQAMSLETAVKRLTFESASIFGLHDRGLLQPGMVADIVIFDPDTVRPLPNEVVHDFPG
;
A
#
# COMPACT_ATOMS: atom_id res chain seq x y z
N ARG A 1 -10.57 -6.15 15.40
CA ARG A 1 -11.67 -6.86 16.10
C ARG A 1 -12.03 -8.22 15.47
N GLY A 2 -11.36 -8.67 14.43
CA GLY A 2 -11.71 -9.89 13.70
C GLY A 2 -10.80 -11.10 13.93
N LEU A 3 -9.64 -10.93 14.55
CA LEU A 3 -8.65 -11.98 14.70
C LEU A 3 -8.23 -12.09 16.19
N PRO A 4 -8.95 -12.83 17.01
CA PRO A 4 -8.76 -12.84 18.48
C PRO A 4 -7.40 -13.38 18.92
N THR A 5 -6.79 -14.31 18.19
CA THR A 5 -5.44 -14.82 18.49
C THR A 5 -4.35 -13.90 17.94
N TRP A 6 -4.53 -13.35 16.72
CA TRP A 6 -3.55 -12.44 16.11
C TRP A 6 -3.40 -11.14 16.88
N HIS A 7 -4.51 -10.50 17.24
CA HIS A 7 -4.48 -9.15 17.80
C HIS A 7 -3.59 -8.99 19.04
N PRO A 8 -3.73 -9.83 20.10
CA PRO A 8 -2.86 -9.70 21.28
C PRO A 8 -1.39 -9.98 20.97
N ILE A 9 -1.08 -10.87 20.00
CA ILE A 9 0.29 -11.18 19.62
C ILE A 9 0.89 -9.98 18.86
N LEU A 10 0.16 -9.37 17.93
CA LEU A 10 0.67 -8.24 17.13
C LEU A 10 1.05 -7.02 17.99
N ILE A 11 0.41 -6.81 19.13
CA ILE A 11 0.71 -5.69 20.05
C ILE A 11 1.65 -6.08 21.21
N ALA A 12 2.05 -7.36 21.30
CA ALA A 12 2.97 -7.84 22.33
C ALA A 12 4.41 -7.37 22.08
N PRO A 13 5.29 -7.41 23.11
CA PRO A 13 6.73 -7.25 22.91
C PRO A 13 7.33 -8.26 21.93
N ASP A 14 8.41 -7.92 21.25
CA ASP A 14 8.96 -8.72 20.16
C ASP A 14 9.41 -10.13 20.61
N ASP A 15 9.96 -10.25 21.81
CA ASP A 15 10.34 -11.55 22.38
C ASP A 15 9.10 -12.47 22.64
N GLU A 16 7.96 -11.88 22.96
CA GLU A 16 6.70 -12.61 23.12
C GLU A 16 6.13 -12.99 21.75
N LYS A 17 6.18 -12.09 20.75
CA LYS A 17 5.79 -12.39 19.36
C LYS A 17 6.60 -13.56 18.80
N LEU A 18 7.93 -13.52 18.95
CA LEU A 18 8.82 -14.57 18.45
C LEU A 18 8.50 -15.93 19.10
N ARG A 19 8.25 -15.95 20.43
CA ARG A 19 7.82 -17.17 21.12
C ARG A 19 6.48 -17.68 20.62
N ALA A 20 5.50 -16.80 20.48
CA ALA A 20 4.17 -17.15 19.99
C ALA A 20 4.21 -17.67 18.54
N TYR A 21 4.99 -17.05 17.68
CA TYR A 21 5.16 -17.49 16.28
C TYR A 21 5.92 -18.81 16.15
N ALA A 22 6.75 -19.16 17.12
CA ALA A 22 7.44 -20.45 17.16
C ALA A 22 6.57 -21.60 17.74
N ASP A 23 5.50 -21.31 18.47
CA ASP A 23 4.64 -22.30 19.11
C ASP A 23 3.68 -22.96 18.10
N PRO A 24 3.74 -24.29 17.90
CA PRO A 24 2.90 -24.99 16.93
C PRO A 24 1.40 -24.88 17.20
N GLU A 25 0.99 -24.86 18.48
CA GLU A 25 -0.43 -24.76 18.83
C GLU A 25 -0.98 -23.34 18.56
N ILE A 26 -0.16 -22.34 18.79
CA ILE A 26 -0.50 -20.95 18.44
C ILE A 26 -0.54 -20.79 16.93
N ARG A 27 0.46 -21.29 16.18
CA ARG A 27 0.47 -21.26 14.70
C ARG A 27 -0.79 -21.88 14.09
N LYS A 28 -1.22 -23.02 14.64
CA LYS A 28 -2.46 -23.65 14.19
C LYS A 28 -3.67 -22.71 14.33
N LYS A 29 -3.81 -22.05 15.47
CA LYS A 29 -4.89 -21.06 15.68
C LYS A 29 -4.76 -19.85 14.77
N LEU A 30 -3.54 -19.34 14.58
CA LEU A 30 -3.27 -18.23 13.67
C LEU A 30 -3.64 -18.60 12.22
N HIS A 31 -3.34 -19.84 11.80
CA HIS A 31 -3.72 -20.37 10.50
C HIS A 31 -5.25 -20.45 10.35
N GLU A 32 -5.92 -21.09 11.30
CA GLU A 32 -7.38 -21.24 11.30
C GLU A 32 -8.06 -19.85 11.21
N GLU A 33 -7.60 -18.88 12.00
CA GLU A 33 -8.15 -17.53 11.98
C GLU A 33 -7.87 -16.79 10.67
N ALA A 34 -6.66 -16.89 10.11
CA ALA A 34 -6.27 -16.12 8.93
C ALA A 34 -6.82 -16.71 7.63
N VAL A 35 -6.90 -18.04 7.50
CA VAL A 35 -7.29 -18.74 6.27
C VAL A 35 -8.76 -19.14 6.29
N GLU A 36 -9.30 -19.53 7.45
CA GLU A 36 -10.68 -20.01 7.59
C GLU A 36 -11.66 -18.91 7.98
N PHE A 37 -11.14 -17.73 8.32
CA PHE A 37 -11.95 -16.62 8.81
C PHE A 37 -12.95 -16.14 7.73
N LYS A 38 -14.23 -16.34 8.04
CA LYS A 38 -15.33 -15.89 7.22
C LYS A 38 -15.73 -14.46 7.62
N LEU A 39 -15.07 -13.48 7.06
CA LEU A 39 -15.60 -12.12 7.08
C LEU A 39 -16.69 -12.02 6.02
N ASP A 40 -17.94 -11.90 6.43
CA ASP A 40 -19.05 -11.60 5.53
C ASP A 40 -18.93 -10.18 4.95
N PHE A 41 -18.18 -9.31 5.62
CA PHE A 41 -17.88 -7.95 5.20
C PHE A 41 -16.51 -7.52 5.75
N THR A 42 -15.57 -7.18 4.88
CA THR A 42 -14.34 -6.50 5.26
C THR A 42 -14.50 -5.01 4.96
N PRO A 43 -14.54 -4.12 5.96
CA PRO A 43 -14.57 -2.68 5.75
C PRO A 43 -13.37 -2.16 4.94
N THR A 44 -12.32 -2.96 4.87
CA THR A 44 -11.05 -2.64 4.20
C THR A 44 -10.91 -3.29 2.82
N GLY A 45 -11.88 -4.12 2.39
CA GLY A 45 -11.79 -4.85 1.12
C GLY A 45 -10.75 -5.96 1.08
N ILE A 46 -10.23 -6.40 2.25
CA ILE A 46 -9.23 -7.48 2.33
C ILE A 46 -9.84 -8.80 1.82
N SER A 47 -9.23 -9.42 0.81
CA SER A 47 -9.68 -10.68 0.21
C SER A 47 -9.37 -11.88 1.12
N ARG A 48 -10.02 -13.04 0.81
CA ARG A 48 -9.71 -14.29 1.52
C ARG A 48 -8.29 -14.79 1.26
N GLU A 49 -7.72 -14.39 0.13
CA GLU A 49 -6.36 -14.76 -0.26
C GLU A 49 -5.39 -13.58 -0.09
N TRP A 50 -5.49 -12.89 1.06
CA TRP A 50 -4.70 -11.70 1.37
C TRP A 50 -3.18 -11.89 1.20
N TRP A 51 -2.68 -13.11 1.33
CA TRP A 51 -1.25 -13.42 1.18
C TRP A 51 -0.72 -13.24 -0.24
N VAL A 52 -1.57 -13.21 -1.27
CA VAL A 52 -1.16 -12.89 -2.65
C VAL A 52 -0.90 -11.40 -2.83
N HIS A 53 -1.33 -10.57 -1.88
CA HIS A 53 -1.17 -9.12 -1.89
C HIS A 53 -0.13 -8.63 -0.87
N ILE A 54 0.49 -9.53 -0.09
CA ILE A 54 1.60 -9.18 0.80
C ILE A 54 2.91 -9.54 0.10
N THR A 55 3.69 -8.51 -0.23
CA THR A 55 4.99 -8.62 -0.87
C THR A 55 6.10 -8.35 0.14
N VAL A 56 7.18 -9.13 0.09
CA VAL A 56 8.40 -8.83 0.84
C VAL A 56 9.06 -7.61 0.22
N GLN A 57 9.08 -6.50 0.96
CA GLN A 57 9.66 -5.24 0.49
C GLN A 57 11.16 -5.17 0.77
N GLN A 58 11.58 -5.60 1.95
CA GLN A 58 12.97 -5.61 2.37
C GLN A 58 13.23 -6.73 3.37
N THR A 59 14.40 -7.37 3.24
CA THR A 59 14.94 -8.35 4.17
C THR A 59 16.27 -7.86 4.74
N VAL A 60 16.63 -8.32 5.95
CA VAL A 60 17.89 -7.96 6.62
C VAL A 60 18.97 -8.97 6.28
N LEU A 61 18.65 -10.27 6.31
CA LEU A 61 19.63 -11.34 6.08
C LEU A 61 19.98 -11.49 4.59
N PRO A 62 21.26 -11.52 4.23
CA PRO A 62 21.69 -11.65 2.81
C PRO A 62 21.11 -12.87 2.10
N LYS A 63 20.88 -13.98 2.80
CA LYS A 63 20.31 -15.22 2.23
C LYS A 63 18.86 -15.08 1.80
N ASN A 64 18.13 -14.10 2.33
CA ASN A 64 16.71 -13.86 2.06
C ASN A 64 16.48 -12.76 1.01
N LYS A 65 17.53 -12.13 0.49
CA LYS A 65 17.43 -11.08 -0.53
C LYS A 65 16.70 -11.53 -1.80
N ASN A 66 16.76 -12.81 -2.14
CA ASN A 66 16.03 -13.38 -3.27
C ASN A 66 14.52 -13.49 -3.05
N LEU A 67 14.01 -13.21 -1.84
CA LEU A 67 12.60 -13.16 -1.51
C LEU A 67 12.00 -11.77 -1.72
N GLU A 68 12.82 -10.73 -1.80
CA GLU A 68 12.36 -9.36 -2.05
C GLU A 68 11.64 -9.26 -3.40
N GLY A 69 10.50 -8.59 -3.41
CA GLY A 69 9.59 -8.49 -4.55
C GLY A 69 8.63 -9.65 -4.72
N LYS A 70 8.79 -10.76 -4.00
CA LYS A 70 7.87 -11.91 -4.03
C LYS A 70 6.73 -11.74 -3.03
N THR A 71 5.57 -12.26 -3.39
CA THR A 71 4.44 -12.37 -2.46
C THR A 71 4.64 -13.54 -1.50
N ILE A 72 3.98 -13.48 -0.34
CA ILE A 72 4.00 -14.61 0.62
C ILE A 72 3.41 -15.87 0.00
N GLY A 73 2.41 -15.74 -0.89
CA GLY A 73 1.84 -16.87 -1.62
C GLY A 73 2.86 -17.56 -2.54
N GLU A 74 3.68 -16.80 -3.26
CA GLU A 74 4.76 -17.34 -4.11
C GLU A 74 5.83 -18.03 -3.26
N ILE A 75 6.27 -17.41 -2.17
CA ILE A 75 7.26 -17.98 -1.25
C ILE A 75 6.75 -19.30 -0.64
N ALA A 76 5.51 -19.32 -0.16
CA ALA A 76 4.88 -20.53 0.38
C ALA A 76 4.87 -21.67 -0.63
N LYS A 77 4.50 -21.38 -1.89
CA LYS A 77 4.50 -22.35 -2.98
C LYS A 77 5.89 -22.88 -3.32
N GLU A 78 6.89 -22.00 -3.40
CA GLU A 78 8.29 -22.38 -3.67
C GLU A 78 8.86 -23.25 -2.56
N GLN A 79 8.49 -22.98 -1.30
CA GLN A 79 8.97 -23.72 -0.13
C GLN A 79 8.13 -24.97 0.20
N GLY A 80 6.99 -25.17 -0.49
CA GLY A 80 6.07 -26.29 -0.20
C GLY A 80 5.42 -26.19 1.19
N LYS A 81 5.19 -24.97 1.70
CA LYS A 81 4.65 -24.68 3.04
C LYS A 81 3.27 -24.03 2.96
N GLY A 82 2.56 -24.01 4.08
CA GLY A 82 1.39 -23.14 4.26
C GLY A 82 1.79 -21.66 4.24
N VAL A 83 0.86 -20.80 3.80
CA VAL A 83 1.13 -19.33 3.69
C VAL A 83 1.46 -18.68 5.03
N ILE A 84 0.80 -19.13 6.10
CA ILE A 84 1.07 -18.64 7.46
C ILE A 84 2.45 -19.10 7.91
N ASP A 85 2.82 -20.36 7.65
CA ASP A 85 4.14 -20.85 8.01
C ASP A 85 5.24 -20.13 7.27
N ALA A 86 5.06 -19.85 5.98
CA ALA A 86 6.03 -19.09 5.19
C ALA A 86 6.21 -17.66 5.74
N LEU A 87 5.12 -16.99 6.10
CA LEU A 87 5.15 -15.65 6.70
C LEU A 87 5.86 -15.66 8.06
N LEU A 88 5.45 -16.57 8.96
CA LEU A 88 5.96 -16.60 10.32
C LEU A 88 7.40 -17.10 10.40
N ASP A 89 7.77 -18.08 9.56
CA ASP A 89 9.17 -18.54 9.48
C ASP A 89 10.10 -17.41 9.03
N LEU A 90 9.71 -16.64 8.01
CA LEU A 90 10.49 -15.47 7.57
C LEU A 90 10.56 -14.41 8.67
N ALA A 91 9.44 -14.12 9.33
CA ALA A 91 9.41 -13.14 10.41
C ALA A 91 10.32 -13.54 11.59
N ILE A 92 10.34 -14.83 11.97
CA ILE A 92 11.21 -15.35 13.03
C ILE A 92 12.68 -15.29 12.58
N GLU A 93 12.97 -15.77 11.37
CA GLU A 93 14.32 -15.83 10.84
C GLU A 93 14.99 -14.45 10.75
N GLU A 94 14.23 -13.44 10.39
CA GLU A 94 14.65 -12.03 10.27
C GLU A 94 14.51 -11.25 11.59
N ASN A 95 14.16 -11.92 12.69
CA ASN A 95 13.94 -11.29 14.00
C ASN A 95 12.89 -10.16 13.97
N LEU A 96 11.84 -10.31 13.16
CA LEU A 96 10.75 -9.36 12.90
C LEU A 96 11.14 -8.12 12.10
N ASP A 97 12.36 -8.03 11.57
CA ASP A 97 12.86 -6.87 10.82
C ASP A 97 12.53 -6.92 9.32
N THR A 98 11.78 -7.93 8.84
CA THR A 98 11.29 -7.96 7.47
C THR A 98 10.25 -6.86 7.25
N ALA A 99 10.46 -6.01 6.24
CA ALA A 99 9.43 -5.07 5.81
C ALA A 99 8.52 -5.73 4.77
N PHE A 100 7.21 -5.65 5.01
CA PHE A 100 6.18 -6.14 4.08
C PHE A 100 5.38 -4.97 3.51
N LEU A 101 5.00 -5.09 2.24
CA LEU A 101 4.06 -4.18 1.59
C LEU A 101 2.76 -4.93 1.33
N GLN A 102 1.65 -4.40 1.85
CA GLN A 102 0.31 -4.88 1.53
C GLN A 102 -0.32 -3.97 0.48
N SER A 103 -0.76 -4.55 -0.64
CA SER A 103 -1.30 -3.82 -1.81
C SER A 103 -2.68 -4.32 -2.20
N GLU A 104 -3.58 -4.47 -1.23
CA GLU A 104 -4.88 -5.10 -1.45
C GLU A 104 -6.04 -4.12 -1.68
N VAL A 105 -5.83 -2.84 -1.35
CA VAL A 105 -6.86 -1.81 -1.48
C VAL A 105 -6.86 -1.25 -2.91
N ASN A 106 -8.06 -1.08 -3.48
CA ASN A 106 -8.24 -0.53 -4.83
C ASN A 106 -7.59 -1.36 -5.94
N VAL A 107 -7.69 -2.67 -5.87
CA VAL A 107 -7.12 -3.60 -6.87
C VAL A 107 -8.04 -3.81 -8.09
N ASP A 108 -9.32 -3.49 -8.00
CA ASP A 108 -10.25 -3.49 -9.14
C ASP A 108 -10.03 -2.23 -9.98
N GLU A 109 -9.25 -2.36 -11.04
CA GLU A 109 -8.90 -1.23 -11.91
C GLU A 109 -10.10 -0.59 -12.60
N ALA A 110 -11.14 -1.36 -12.94
CA ALA A 110 -12.34 -0.82 -13.57
C ALA A 110 -13.13 0.05 -12.57
N ALA A 111 -13.29 -0.44 -11.35
CA ALA A 111 -13.93 0.34 -10.27
C ALA A 111 -13.12 1.59 -9.91
N VAL A 112 -11.79 1.49 -9.86
CA VAL A 112 -10.93 2.65 -9.62
C VAL A 112 -11.05 3.68 -10.76
N ALA A 113 -11.05 3.26 -12.01
CA ALA A 113 -11.24 4.15 -13.15
C ALA A 113 -12.61 4.88 -13.08
N GLU A 114 -13.68 4.19 -12.68
CA GLU A 114 -14.99 4.80 -12.47
C GLU A 114 -14.95 5.86 -11.36
N ILE A 115 -14.35 5.55 -10.21
CA ILE A 115 -14.20 6.49 -9.08
C ILE A 115 -13.35 7.70 -9.50
N LEU A 116 -12.23 7.48 -10.19
CA LEU A 116 -11.36 8.55 -10.67
C LEU A 116 -12.07 9.48 -11.67
N ASN A 117 -13.05 9.02 -12.41
CA ASN A 117 -13.85 9.83 -13.34
C ASN A 117 -15.15 10.36 -12.71
N TYR A 118 -15.49 9.98 -11.48
CA TYR A 118 -16.74 10.40 -10.86
C TYR A 118 -16.74 11.92 -10.60
N PRO A 119 -17.75 12.67 -11.09
CA PRO A 119 -17.73 14.14 -11.07
C PRO A 119 -17.65 14.75 -9.66
N ASN A 120 -18.15 14.06 -8.66
CA ASN A 120 -18.19 14.53 -7.27
C ASN A 120 -17.07 13.93 -6.39
N ALA A 121 -16.13 13.18 -6.97
CA ALA A 121 -14.95 12.70 -6.27
C ALA A 121 -13.80 13.69 -6.45
N LEU A 122 -13.07 13.97 -5.39
CA LEU A 122 -11.84 14.76 -5.43
C LEU A 122 -10.64 13.84 -5.47
N ILE A 123 -9.65 14.16 -6.30
CA ILE A 123 -8.36 13.47 -6.31
C ILE A 123 -7.38 14.27 -5.46
N GLY A 124 -6.98 13.73 -4.33
CA GLY A 124 -6.04 14.50 -3.52
C GLY A 124 -5.92 14.07 -2.06
N LEU A 125 -5.55 12.84 -1.80
CA LEU A 125 -5.10 12.42 -0.47
C LEU A 125 -3.96 11.43 -0.64
N SER A 126 -2.83 11.72 -0.01
CA SER A 126 -1.65 10.85 -0.01
C SER A 126 -1.52 10.00 1.24
N ASP A 127 -2.35 10.26 2.26
CA ASP A 127 -2.19 9.75 3.63
C ASP A 127 -0.81 10.07 4.25
N GLY A 128 -0.04 10.90 3.57
CA GLY A 128 1.29 11.34 4.00
C GLY A 128 1.19 12.14 5.30
N GLY A 129 2.00 11.77 6.28
CA GLY A 129 2.00 12.36 7.62
C GLY A 129 1.11 11.67 8.65
N ALA A 130 0.16 10.82 8.24
CA ALA A 130 -0.70 10.10 9.18
C ALA A 130 -0.01 8.86 9.75
N HIS A 131 0.69 8.11 8.90
CA HIS A 131 1.32 6.82 9.25
C HIS A 131 2.75 6.72 8.71
N VAL A 132 3.52 7.79 8.84
CA VAL A 132 4.87 7.90 8.28
C VAL A 132 5.86 6.84 8.79
N GLN A 133 5.59 6.21 9.93
CA GLN A 133 6.39 5.10 10.44
C GLN A 133 6.33 3.85 9.55
N PHE A 134 5.31 3.71 8.71
CA PHE A 134 5.18 2.56 7.82
C PHE A 134 4.67 2.90 6.41
N GLN A 135 4.25 4.13 6.16
CA GLN A 135 3.89 4.56 4.81
C GLN A 135 3.92 6.08 4.64
N ALA A 136 4.51 6.54 3.52
CA ALA A 136 4.48 7.92 3.07
C ALA A 136 4.16 7.96 1.57
N GLY A 137 2.89 7.86 1.22
CA GLY A 137 2.42 7.71 -0.16
C GLY A 137 2.25 9.05 -0.90
N PHE A 138 3.31 9.86 -1.06
CA PHE A 138 3.23 11.18 -1.71
C PHE A 138 3.10 11.13 -3.24
N GLY A 139 3.30 9.98 -3.87
CA GLY A 139 3.35 9.82 -5.33
C GLY A 139 1.99 9.75 -6.04
N TYR A 140 0.86 10.07 -5.39
CA TYR A 140 -0.47 9.90 -5.98
C TYR A 140 -0.70 10.72 -7.26
N SER A 141 -0.17 11.95 -7.33
CA SER A 141 -0.30 12.83 -8.49
C SER A 141 0.50 12.31 -9.69
N THR A 142 1.74 11.90 -9.47
CA THR A 142 2.58 11.34 -10.53
C THR A 142 2.09 9.96 -10.97
N ARG A 143 1.51 9.16 -10.06
CA ARG A 143 0.83 7.90 -10.39
C ARG A 143 -0.42 8.12 -11.24
N LEU A 144 -1.23 9.14 -10.94
CA LEU A 144 -2.37 9.49 -11.78
C LEU A 144 -1.93 9.77 -13.21
N LEU A 145 -0.89 10.60 -13.38
CA LEU A 145 -0.40 11.00 -14.70
C LEU A 145 0.24 9.85 -15.47
N SER A 146 1.03 8.99 -14.80
CA SER A 146 1.69 7.86 -15.47
C SER A 146 0.74 6.69 -15.71
N GLU A 147 0.16 6.16 -14.65
CA GLU A 147 -0.60 4.92 -14.71
C GLU A 147 -1.99 5.12 -15.32
N TRP A 148 -2.76 6.07 -14.80
CA TRP A 148 -4.16 6.24 -15.18
C TRP A 148 -4.38 7.05 -16.46
N VAL A 149 -3.49 8.02 -16.74
CA VAL A 149 -3.55 8.80 -17.98
C VAL A 149 -2.78 8.12 -19.10
N ARG A 150 -1.45 7.98 -18.94
CA ARG A 150 -0.57 7.49 -20.02
C ARG A 150 -0.76 6.00 -20.34
N GLU A 151 -0.73 5.14 -19.31
CA GLU A 151 -0.72 3.69 -19.52
C GLU A 151 -2.13 3.11 -19.72
N LYS A 152 -3.05 3.42 -18.81
CA LYS A 152 -4.41 2.89 -18.83
C LYS A 152 -5.40 3.71 -19.65
N GLN A 153 -5.05 4.96 -20.00
CA GLN A 153 -5.89 5.88 -20.76
C GLN A 153 -7.30 6.04 -20.17
N ALA A 154 -7.41 5.98 -18.85
CA ALA A 154 -8.68 6.07 -18.14
C ALA A 154 -9.29 7.48 -18.15
N MET A 155 -8.46 8.52 -18.40
CA MET A 155 -8.88 9.91 -18.58
C MET A 155 -7.85 10.67 -19.42
N SER A 156 -8.23 11.85 -19.94
CA SER A 156 -7.29 12.71 -20.67
C SER A 156 -6.32 13.42 -19.72
N LEU A 157 -5.16 13.82 -20.24
CA LEU A 157 -4.17 14.59 -19.47
C LEU A 157 -4.76 15.90 -18.93
N GLU A 158 -5.53 16.62 -19.75
CA GLU A 158 -6.17 17.87 -19.37
C GLU A 158 -7.17 17.66 -18.21
N THR A 159 -7.94 16.55 -18.25
CA THR A 159 -8.85 16.20 -17.19
C THR A 159 -8.10 15.91 -15.89
N ALA A 160 -7.03 15.12 -15.95
CA ALA A 160 -6.21 14.79 -14.78
C ALA A 160 -5.59 16.06 -14.17
N VAL A 161 -4.99 16.92 -14.99
CA VAL A 161 -4.40 18.19 -14.55
C VAL A 161 -5.47 19.09 -13.91
N LYS A 162 -6.63 19.26 -14.56
CA LYS A 162 -7.75 20.04 -14.01
C LYS A 162 -8.16 19.51 -12.63
N ARG A 163 -8.28 18.20 -12.48
CA ARG A 163 -8.69 17.57 -11.22
C ARG A 163 -7.66 17.73 -10.10
N LEU A 164 -6.37 17.65 -10.44
CA LEU A 164 -5.27 17.86 -9.48
C LEU A 164 -5.07 19.32 -9.09
N THR A 165 -5.55 20.29 -9.89
CA THR A 165 -5.28 21.71 -9.69
C THR A 165 -6.56 22.51 -9.43
N PHE A 166 -7.28 22.92 -10.48
CA PHE A 166 -8.43 23.81 -10.41
C PHE A 166 -9.57 23.26 -9.56
N GLU A 167 -9.94 21.99 -9.72
CA GLU A 167 -11.05 21.41 -8.97
C GLU A 167 -10.70 21.34 -7.48
N SER A 168 -9.48 20.89 -7.14
CA SER A 168 -9.00 20.85 -5.76
C SER A 168 -8.95 22.25 -5.15
N ALA A 169 -8.36 23.22 -5.84
CA ALA A 169 -8.29 24.59 -5.39
C ALA A 169 -9.68 25.20 -5.15
N SER A 170 -10.62 24.97 -6.07
CA SER A 170 -11.98 25.50 -5.99
C SER A 170 -12.75 24.97 -4.78
N ILE A 171 -12.65 23.67 -4.48
CA ILE A 171 -13.33 23.04 -3.35
C ILE A 171 -12.80 23.58 -2.01
N PHE A 172 -11.50 23.84 -1.93
CA PHE A 172 -10.88 24.40 -0.72
C PHE A 172 -10.92 25.94 -0.66
N GLY A 173 -11.59 26.61 -1.61
CA GLY A 173 -11.76 28.06 -1.62
C GLY A 173 -10.49 28.83 -1.99
N LEU A 174 -9.52 28.18 -2.65
CA LEU A 174 -8.30 28.79 -3.13
C LEU A 174 -8.58 29.41 -4.53
N HIS A 175 -9.17 30.60 -4.55
CA HIS A 175 -9.67 31.22 -5.80
C HIS A 175 -8.60 31.89 -6.66
N ASP A 176 -7.39 32.01 -6.14
CA ASP A 176 -6.24 32.69 -6.78
C ASP A 176 -5.23 31.77 -7.45
N ARG A 177 -5.51 30.45 -7.51
CA ARG A 177 -4.60 29.43 -8.04
C ARG A 177 -5.32 28.26 -8.71
N GLY A 178 -4.57 27.34 -9.30
CA GLY A 178 -5.10 26.16 -10.02
C GLY A 178 -5.38 26.41 -11.50
N LEU A 179 -5.17 27.64 -11.99
CA LEU A 179 -5.30 28.03 -13.40
C LEU A 179 -4.09 28.87 -13.84
N LEU A 180 -3.66 28.71 -15.09
CA LEU A 180 -2.70 29.60 -15.74
C LEU A 180 -3.46 30.79 -16.35
N GLN A 181 -3.66 31.84 -15.56
CA GLN A 181 -4.40 33.03 -15.97
C GLN A 181 -3.75 34.29 -15.38
N PRO A 182 -3.73 35.44 -16.14
CA PRO A 182 -3.24 36.71 -15.62
C PRO A 182 -3.93 37.09 -14.30
N GLY A 183 -3.14 37.48 -13.29
CA GLY A 183 -3.65 37.87 -11.96
C GLY A 183 -3.73 36.69 -10.96
N MET A 184 -3.51 35.46 -11.38
CA MET A 184 -3.42 34.30 -10.50
C MET A 184 -1.99 34.12 -9.93
N VAL A 185 -1.87 33.37 -8.84
CA VAL A 185 -0.58 32.98 -8.28
C VAL A 185 0.14 32.06 -9.27
N ALA A 186 1.41 32.34 -9.52
CA ALA A 186 2.23 31.60 -10.50
C ALA A 186 2.87 30.35 -9.87
N ASP A 187 2.04 29.46 -9.29
CA ASP A 187 2.47 28.13 -8.86
C ASP A 187 2.47 27.21 -10.10
N ILE A 188 3.61 27.10 -10.76
CA ILE A 188 3.73 26.42 -12.06
C ILE A 188 4.58 25.17 -11.92
N VAL A 189 4.06 24.04 -12.39
CA VAL A 189 4.79 22.77 -12.53
C VAL A 189 5.00 22.49 -14.01
N ILE A 190 6.25 22.18 -14.38
CA ILE A 190 6.62 21.73 -15.73
C ILE A 190 7.03 20.27 -15.64
N PHE A 191 6.43 19.40 -16.42
CA PHE A 191 6.77 17.99 -16.47
C PHE A 191 6.66 17.45 -17.90
N ASP A 192 7.36 16.36 -18.16
CA ASP A 192 7.25 15.60 -19.39
C ASP A 192 6.18 14.51 -19.22
N PRO A 193 5.08 14.54 -19.98
CA PRO A 193 3.99 13.58 -19.86
C PRO A 193 4.42 12.15 -20.22
N ASP A 194 5.47 11.98 -21.03
CA ASP A 194 5.94 10.67 -21.47
C ASP A 194 6.83 9.99 -20.41
N THR A 195 7.44 10.75 -19.51
CA THR A 195 8.41 10.22 -18.53
C THR A 195 8.00 10.38 -17.07
N VAL A 196 7.03 11.24 -16.75
CA VAL A 196 6.54 11.45 -15.39
C VAL A 196 6.05 10.13 -14.78
N ARG A 197 6.54 9.80 -13.57
CA ARG A 197 6.13 8.60 -12.82
C ARG A 197 6.55 8.71 -11.35
N PRO A 198 5.92 7.97 -10.43
CA PRO A 198 6.47 7.79 -9.10
C PRO A 198 7.77 6.99 -9.19
N LEU A 199 8.70 7.25 -8.28
CA LEU A 199 9.85 6.38 -8.09
C LEU A 199 9.42 5.07 -7.41
N PRO A 200 10.23 3.99 -7.51
CA PRO A 200 10.01 2.78 -6.75
C PRO A 200 9.93 3.07 -5.24
N ASN A 201 9.08 2.31 -4.54
CA ASN A 201 9.04 2.39 -3.09
C ASN A 201 10.39 1.96 -2.51
N GLU A 202 10.85 2.68 -1.49
CA GLU A 202 12.04 2.33 -0.74
C GLU A 202 11.74 2.41 0.76
N VAL A 203 12.47 1.61 1.55
CA VAL A 203 12.41 1.68 3.01
C VAL A 203 13.53 2.60 3.47
N VAL A 204 13.18 3.68 4.17
CA VAL A 204 14.14 4.63 4.75
C VAL A 204 14.07 4.58 6.27
N HIS A 205 15.23 4.66 6.93
CA HIS A 205 15.36 4.65 8.38
C HIS A 205 15.92 6.01 8.85
N ASP A 206 15.18 7.08 8.51
CA ASP A 206 15.57 8.47 8.78
C ASP A 206 14.76 9.12 9.91
N PHE A 207 13.92 8.35 10.58
CA PHE A 207 13.15 8.84 11.72
C PHE A 207 14.08 9.09 12.91
N PRO A 208 13.99 10.23 13.58
CA PRO A 208 14.72 10.43 14.83
C PRO A 208 14.22 9.42 15.85
N GLY A 209 15.14 8.57 16.32
CA GLY A 209 14.88 7.53 17.34
C GLY A 209 14.61 8.12 18.72
#